data_4bbb808873ea5aaad27edee493aba361
#
_entry.id   4bbb808873ea5aaad27edee493aba361
#
_cell.length_a   1.000
_cell.length_b   1.000
_cell.length_c   1.000
_cell.angle_alpha   90.00
_cell.angle_beta   90.00
_cell.angle_gamma   90.00
#
_symmetry.space_group_name_H-M   'P 1'
#
loop_
_entity.id
_entity.type
_entity.pdbx_description
1 polymer ?
#
loop_
_entity_poly.entity_id
_entity_poly.type
_entity_poly.pdbx_seq_one_letter_code
_entity_poly.pdbx_strand_id
1 'polypeptide(L)'
;GDDRNDENLVVAQTHLAILKFHNKVCDELAAAGTPSQGIFAQARQTVRWHFQWLVLHDFVERITEKGVIDRVIERGRRFYHFKKTPFMPVEFSAAAYRLGHSMVREAYSHNRIFTPGGLAPATLQLLFRFTGLSGGIVGELAPDPPAAPTPVRALPSNWIIDWRRFH
;
A
#
# COMPACT_ATOMS: atom_id res chain seq x y z
N GLY A 1 -6.40 12.04 6.80
CA GLY A 1 -6.14 10.73 6.25
C GLY A 1 -7.39 9.86 6.25
N ASP A 2 -7.25 8.68 5.75
CA ASP A 2 -8.30 7.63 5.81
C ASP A 2 -7.87 6.64 6.88
N ASP A 3 -8.72 6.37 7.85
CA ASP A 3 -8.42 5.51 9.00
C ASP A 3 -7.93 4.12 8.57
N ARG A 4 -8.46 3.61 7.47
CA ARG A 4 -8.05 2.31 6.90
C ARG A 4 -6.64 2.30 6.34
N ASN A 5 -6.10 3.45 5.95
CA ASN A 5 -4.71 3.59 5.48
C ASN A 5 -3.77 3.94 6.62
N ASP A 6 -4.25 4.73 7.59
CA ASP A 6 -3.40 5.33 8.61
C ASP A 6 -3.20 4.42 9.84
N GLU A 7 -3.86 3.27 9.88
CA GLU A 7 -3.71 2.28 10.95
C GLU A 7 -2.39 1.48 10.89
N ASN A 8 -1.73 1.45 9.73
CA ASN A 8 -0.51 0.68 9.51
C ASN A 8 0.53 1.50 8.72
N LEU A 9 1.78 1.55 9.19
CA LEU A 9 2.86 2.32 8.58
C LEU A 9 3.16 1.92 7.13
N VAL A 10 3.13 0.64 6.82
CA VAL A 10 3.43 0.16 5.45
C VAL A 10 2.32 0.57 4.50
N VAL A 11 1.07 0.38 4.91
CA VAL A 11 -0.10 0.79 4.11
C VAL A 11 -0.12 2.29 3.90
N ALA A 12 0.07 3.09 4.96
CA ALA A 12 0.09 4.54 4.89
C ALA A 12 1.18 5.06 3.93
N GLN A 13 2.39 4.50 4.02
CA GLN A 13 3.50 4.92 3.17
C GLN A 13 3.38 4.41 1.73
N THR A 14 2.77 3.24 1.51
CA THR A 14 2.42 2.75 0.16
C THR A 14 1.41 3.70 -0.49
N HIS A 15 0.36 4.07 0.23
CA HIS A 15 -0.62 5.04 -0.25
C HIS A 15 0.04 6.39 -0.58
N LEU A 16 0.90 6.89 0.31
CA LEU A 16 1.67 8.10 0.07
C LEU A 16 2.55 8.01 -1.19
N ALA A 17 3.16 6.86 -1.43
CA ALA A 17 3.96 6.65 -2.65
C ALA A 17 3.10 6.75 -3.92
N ILE A 18 1.90 6.19 -3.92
CA ILE A 18 0.94 6.29 -5.03
C ILE A 18 0.48 7.75 -5.23
N LEU A 19 0.21 8.50 -4.15
CA LEU A 19 -0.13 9.92 -4.23
C LEU A 19 1.01 10.76 -4.84
N LYS A 20 2.25 10.51 -4.42
CA LYS A 20 3.43 11.18 -4.99
C LYS A 20 3.62 10.83 -6.47
N PHE A 21 3.40 9.58 -6.84
CA PHE A 21 3.43 9.16 -8.23
C PHE A 21 2.37 9.89 -9.06
N HIS A 22 1.13 10.00 -8.55
CA HIS A 22 0.08 10.76 -9.21
C HIS A 22 0.48 12.23 -9.43
N ASN A 23 1.02 12.89 -8.40
CA ASN A 23 1.48 14.27 -8.51
C ASN A 23 2.60 14.40 -9.56
N LYS A 24 3.56 13.49 -9.55
CA LYS A 24 4.63 13.48 -10.57
C LYS A 24 4.07 13.34 -11.99
N VAL A 25 3.07 12.48 -12.19
CA VAL A 25 2.40 12.36 -13.50
C VAL A 25 1.68 13.66 -13.88
N CYS A 26 1.06 14.35 -12.92
CA CYS A 26 0.48 15.68 -13.17
C CYS A 26 1.53 16.69 -13.65
N ASP A 27 2.69 16.73 -12.99
CA ASP A 27 3.80 17.63 -13.35
C ASP A 27 4.32 17.34 -14.76
N GLU A 28 4.49 16.07 -15.11
CA GLU A 28 4.92 15.65 -16.46
C GLU A 28 3.90 16.02 -17.56
N LEU A 29 2.60 15.83 -17.27
CA LEU A 29 1.54 16.21 -18.20
C LEU A 29 1.49 17.74 -18.39
N ALA A 30 1.67 18.50 -17.32
CA ALA A 30 1.74 19.97 -17.41
C ALA A 30 2.95 20.42 -18.23
N ALA A 31 4.12 19.83 -17.98
CA ALA A 31 5.33 20.10 -18.75
C ALA A 31 5.21 19.74 -20.24
N ALA A 32 4.42 18.72 -20.56
CA ALA A 32 4.10 18.30 -21.93
C ALA A 32 3.04 19.19 -22.61
N GLY A 33 2.55 20.25 -21.94
CA GLY A 33 1.57 21.18 -22.50
C GLY A 33 0.12 20.69 -22.46
N THR A 34 -0.21 19.70 -21.65
CA THR A 34 -1.61 19.25 -21.48
C THR A 34 -2.45 20.38 -20.87
N PRO A 35 -3.64 20.69 -21.43
CA PRO A 35 -4.53 21.68 -20.83
C PRO A 35 -4.89 21.36 -19.38
N SER A 36 -4.88 22.37 -18.51
CA SER A 36 -5.03 22.20 -17.05
C SER A 36 -6.27 21.41 -16.65
N GLN A 37 -7.40 21.61 -17.34
CA GLN A 37 -8.64 20.88 -17.11
C GLN A 37 -8.56 19.37 -17.42
N GLY A 38 -7.58 18.94 -18.21
CA GLY A 38 -7.38 17.53 -18.59
C GLY A 38 -6.36 16.79 -17.73
N ILE A 39 -5.47 17.49 -17.03
CA ILE A 39 -4.32 16.92 -16.30
C ILE A 39 -4.79 15.89 -15.27
N PHE A 40 -5.73 16.24 -14.39
CA PHE A 40 -6.19 15.34 -13.33
C PHE A 40 -6.79 14.03 -13.89
N ALA A 41 -7.62 14.13 -14.90
CA ALA A 41 -8.27 12.96 -15.49
C ALA A 41 -7.24 12.02 -16.15
N GLN A 42 -6.27 12.58 -16.87
CA GLN A 42 -5.22 11.81 -17.52
C GLN A 42 -4.25 11.21 -16.50
N ALA A 43 -3.82 11.97 -15.50
CA ALA A 43 -2.96 11.47 -14.44
C ALA A 43 -3.62 10.30 -13.67
N ARG A 44 -4.89 10.47 -13.28
CA ARG A 44 -5.67 9.40 -12.64
C ARG A 44 -5.75 8.14 -13.51
N GLN A 45 -5.95 8.29 -14.80
CA GLN A 45 -6.00 7.15 -15.72
C GLN A 45 -4.64 6.46 -15.85
N THR A 46 -3.56 7.23 -16.00
CA THR A 46 -2.19 6.73 -16.07
C THR A 46 -1.82 5.95 -14.80
N VAL A 47 -2.06 6.52 -13.63
CA VAL A 47 -1.78 5.86 -12.34
C VAL A 47 -2.60 4.58 -12.19
N ARG A 48 -3.88 4.59 -12.58
CA ARG A 48 -4.73 3.39 -12.57
C ARG A 48 -4.17 2.27 -13.44
N TRP A 49 -3.71 2.57 -14.65
CA TRP A 49 -3.12 1.58 -15.53
C TRP A 49 -1.82 1.00 -14.98
N HIS A 50 -0.95 1.83 -14.41
CA HIS A 50 0.27 1.36 -13.75
C HIS A 50 -0.05 0.46 -12.55
N PHE A 51 -1.03 0.84 -11.73
CA PHE A 51 -1.44 0.04 -10.60
C PHE A 51 -2.03 -1.32 -11.04
N GLN A 52 -2.88 -1.33 -12.05
CA GLN A 52 -3.42 -2.57 -12.63
C GLN A 52 -2.31 -3.45 -13.20
N TRP A 53 -1.33 -2.86 -13.88
CA TRP A 53 -0.19 -3.58 -14.40
C TRP A 53 0.64 -4.21 -13.27
N LEU A 54 0.94 -3.47 -12.21
CA LEU A 54 1.64 -3.99 -11.03
C LEU A 54 0.89 -5.15 -10.37
N VAL A 55 -0.43 -5.05 -10.26
CA VAL A 55 -1.24 -6.15 -9.70
C VAL A 55 -1.11 -7.40 -10.55
N LEU A 56 -1.18 -7.29 -11.87
CA LEU A 56 -1.15 -8.44 -12.78
C LEU A 56 0.26 -9.04 -12.93
N HIS A 57 1.26 -8.21 -13.16
CA HIS A 57 2.59 -8.65 -13.60
C HIS A 57 3.65 -8.67 -12.48
N ASP A 58 3.31 -8.22 -11.29
CA ASP A 58 4.20 -8.31 -10.13
C ASP A 58 3.52 -9.02 -8.96
N PHE A 59 2.45 -8.45 -8.42
CA PHE A 59 1.84 -8.96 -7.19
C PHE A 59 1.23 -10.36 -7.37
N VAL A 60 0.34 -10.55 -8.34
CA VAL A 60 -0.39 -11.83 -8.50
C VAL A 60 0.56 -12.94 -8.95
N GLU A 61 1.56 -12.65 -9.78
CA GLU A 61 2.58 -13.65 -10.15
C GLU A 61 3.40 -14.16 -8.96
N ARG A 62 3.65 -13.30 -7.96
CA ARG A 62 4.42 -13.69 -6.77
C ARG A 62 3.65 -14.58 -5.81
N ILE A 63 2.33 -14.52 -5.83
CA ILE A 63 1.44 -15.23 -4.88
C ILE A 63 0.67 -16.39 -5.52
N THR A 64 0.83 -16.61 -6.81
CA THR A 64 0.19 -17.71 -7.54
C THR A 64 1.22 -18.64 -8.16
N GLU A 65 0.75 -19.81 -8.63
CA GLU A 65 1.58 -20.73 -9.40
C GLU A 65 2.03 -20.08 -10.71
N LYS A 66 3.30 -20.26 -11.07
CA LYS A 66 3.88 -19.71 -12.30
C LYS A 66 3.05 -20.06 -13.54
N GLY A 67 2.79 -19.04 -14.36
CA GLY A 67 2.06 -19.17 -15.63
C GLY A 67 0.53 -19.22 -15.48
N VAL A 68 -0.01 -19.06 -14.28
CA VAL A 68 -1.48 -18.97 -14.07
C VAL A 68 -2.03 -17.74 -14.76
N ILE A 69 -1.36 -16.60 -14.62
CA ILE A 69 -1.80 -15.32 -15.19
C ILE A 69 -1.81 -15.40 -16.71
N ASP A 70 -0.73 -15.89 -17.31
CA ASP A 70 -0.63 -16.05 -18.76
C ASP A 70 -1.76 -16.93 -19.29
N ARG A 71 -2.03 -18.07 -18.61
CA ARG A 71 -3.15 -18.95 -18.97
C ARG A 71 -4.52 -18.25 -18.90
N VAL A 72 -4.71 -17.38 -17.90
CA VAL A 72 -5.97 -16.63 -17.75
C VAL A 72 -6.09 -15.55 -18.83
N ILE A 73 -5.01 -14.87 -19.15
CA ILE A 73 -4.98 -13.85 -20.19
C ILE A 73 -5.24 -14.48 -21.58
N GLU A 74 -4.57 -15.60 -21.88
CA GLU A 74 -4.68 -16.27 -23.17
C GLU A 74 -6.01 -16.99 -23.39
N ARG A 75 -6.49 -17.70 -22.36
CA ARG A 75 -7.66 -18.59 -22.46
C ARG A 75 -8.93 -17.99 -21.88
N GLY A 76 -8.83 -16.83 -21.26
CA GLY A 76 -9.95 -16.17 -20.56
C GLY A 76 -10.28 -16.80 -19.20
N ARG A 77 -11.31 -16.26 -18.60
CA ARG A 77 -11.78 -16.64 -17.26
C ARG A 77 -12.56 -17.95 -17.29
N ARG A 78 -12.25 -18.90 -16.44
CA ARG A 78 -12.92 -20.21 -16.36
C ARG A 78 -14.09 -20.24 -15.38
N PHE A 79 -13.96 -19.54 -14.25
CA PHE A 79 -14.89 -19.65 -13.12
C PHE A 79 -15.65 -18.35 -12.86
N TYR A 80 -15.05 -17.22 -13.15
CA TYR A 80 -15.67 -15.93 -12.94
C TYR A 80 -16.38 -15.43 -14.18
N HIS A 81 -17.70 -15.27 -14.08
CA HIS A 81 -18.55 -14.82 -15.19
C HIS A 81 -19.42 -13.64 -14.76
N PHE A 82 -19.57 -12.65 -15.62
CA PHE A 82 -20.54 -11.57 -15.47
C PHE A 82 -21.18 -11.22 -16.80
N LYS A 83 -22.44 -10.72 -16.77
CA LYS A 83 -23.19 -10.40 -18.01
C LYS A 83 -22.89 -9.00 -18.52
N LYS A 84 -23.03 -7.98 -17.67
CA LYS A 84 -22.84 -6.56 -18.05
C LYS A 84 -21.76 -5.87 -17.20
N THR A 85 -21.86 -5.98 -15.89
CA THR A 85 -20.98 -5.28 -14.95
C THR A 85 -20.18 -6.29 -14.12
N PRO A 86 -18.85 -6.12 -14.02
CA PRO A 86 -18.04 -6.92 -13.10
C PRO A 86 -18.54 -6.72 -11.66
N PHE A 87 -18.51 -7.78 -10.89
CA PHE A 87 -18.84 -7.77 -9.45
C PHE A 87 -17.77 -8.52 -8.66
N MET A 88 -17.70 -8.26 -7.37
CA MET A 88 -16.80 -8.96 -6.46
C MET A 88 -17.51 -10.20 -5.93
N PRO A 89 -17.08 -11.43 -6.29
CA PRO A 89 -17.62 -12.64 -5.69
C PRO A 89 -17.38 -12.68 -4.18
N VAL A 90 -18.36 -13.18 -3.44
CA VAL A 90 -18.24 -13.30 -1.96
C VAL A 90 -17.09 -14.24 -1.60
N GLU A 91 -16.94 -15.34 -2.31
CA GLU A 91 -15.84 -16.31 -2.12
C GLU A 91 -14.47 -15.67 -2.31
N PHE A 92 -14.34 -14.73 -3.24
CA PHE A 92 -13.11 -14.01 -3.44
C PHE A 92 -12.89 -12.99 -2.30
N SER A 93 -13.86 -12.14 -2.00
CA SER A 93 -13.73 -11.06 -1.01
C SER A 93 -13.59 -11.58 0.42
N ALA A 94 -14.27 -12.68 0.77
CA ALA A 94 -14.28 -13.23 2.12
C ALA A 94 -13.18 -14.28 2.37
N ALA A 95 -12.69 -14.94 1.34
CA ALA A 95 -11.71 -16.01 1.47
C ALA A 95 -10.47 -15.81 0.60
N ALA A 96 -10.56 -15.93 -0.72
CA ALA A 96 -9.37 -15.95 -1.59
C ALA A 96 -8.54 -14.67 -1.53
N TYR A 97 -9.16 -13.50 -1.50
CA TYR A 97 -8.46 -12.23 -1.35
C TYR A 97 -7.75 -12.09 0.00
N ARG A 98 -8.21 -12.79 1.04
CA ARG A 98 -7.69 -12.71 2.40
C ARG A 98 -6.59 -13.71 2.73
N LEU A 99 -6.14 -14.48 1.75
CA LEU A 99 -5.04 -15.44 1.95
C LEU A 99 -3.77 -14.79 2.54
N GLY A 100 -3.54 -13.49 2.26
CA GLY A 100 -2.43 -12.72 2.79
C GLY A 100 -2.36 -12.67 4.32
N HIS A 101 -3.47 -12.89 5.04
CA HIS A 101 -3.47 -12.98 6.50
C HIS A 101 -2.61 -14.14 7.02
N SER A 102 -2.51 -15.25 6.27
CA SER A 102 -1.63 -16.37 6.62
C SER A 102 -0.15 -16.11 6.31
N MET A 103 0.16 -15.04 5.58
CA MET A 103 1.51 -14.67 5.19
C MET A 103 2.11 -13.59 6.10
N VAL A 104 1.35 -13.09 7.07
CA VAL A 104 1.82 -12.09 8.04
C VAL A 104 2.94 -12.69 8.89
N ARG A 105 4.03 -11.94 9.03
CA ARG A 105 5.22 -12.32 9.79
C ARG A 105 5.28 -11.55 11.10
N GLU A 106 5.96 -12.10 12.08
CA GLU A 106 6.19 -11.48 13.38
C GLU A 106 7.01 -10.19 13.27
N ALA A 107 7.97 -10.15 12.34
CA ALA A 107 8.85 -9.00 12.13
C ALA A 107 9.21 -8.81 10.65
N TYR A 108 9.47 -7.58 10.31
CA TYR A 108 9.81 -7.13 8.96
C TYR A 108 11.10 -6.34 8.92
N SER A 109 11.74 -6.32 7.76
CA SER A 109 12.85 -5.41 7.45
C SER A 109 12.28 -4.11 6.87
N HIS A 110 11.99 -3.14 7.72
CA HIS A 110 11.36 -1.88 7.34
C HIS A 110 12.36 -0.86 6.77
N ASN A 111 13.50 -0.73 7.44
CA ASN A 111 14.63 0.10 7.01
C ASN A 111 15.93 -0.38 7.69
N ARG A 112 17.00 0.41 7.61
CA ARG A 112 18.29 0.04 8.23
C ARG A 112 18.27 -0.02 9.76
N ILE A 113 17.36 0.72 10.37
CA ILE A 113 17.23 0.84 11.83
C ILE A 113 16.31 -0.26 12.34
N PHE A 114 15.12 -0.34 11.73
CA PHE A 114 14.06 -1.29 12.12
C PHE A 114 14.09 -2.51 11.19
N THR A 115 14.93 -3.48 11.55
CA THR A 115 15.12 -4.73 10.82
C THR A 115 15.61 -5.81 11.80
N PRO A 116 15.31 -7.10 11.57
CA PRO A 116 15.98 -8.18 12.28
C PRO A 116 17.50 -8.02 12.17
N GLY A 117 18.21 -8.02 13.32
CA GLY A 117 19.64 -7.74 13.39
C GLY A 117 20.05 -6.26 13.36
N GLY A 118 19.09 -5.33 13.24
CA GLY A 118 19.31 -3.89 13.43
C GLY A 118 19.11 -3.44 14.88
N LEU A 119 18.75 -2.18 15.09
CA LEU A 119 18.47 -1.64 16.43
C LEU A 119 17.27 -2.36 17.09
N ALA A 120 16.22 -2.58 16.33
CA ALA A 120 15.06 -3.37 16.71
C ALA A 120 14.38 -3.95 15.46
N PRO A 121 13.73 -5.12 15.55
CA PRO A 121 12.90 -5.62 14.46
C PRO A 121 11.67 -4.73 14.28
N ALA A 122 11.22 -4.51 13.04
CA ALA A 122 9.94 -3.90 12.78
C ALA A 122 8.83 -4.93 13.01
N THR A 123 8.43 -5.09 14.27
CA THR A 123 7.34 -6.00 14.61
C THR A 123 6.00 -5.48 14.08
N LEU A 124 5.06 -6.39 13.88
CA LEU A 124 3.71 -6.02 13.47
C LEU A 124 3.09 -5.03 14.46
N GLN A 125 3.32 -5.23 15.75
CA GLN A 125 2.86 -4.31 16.80
C GLN A 125 3.39 -2.89 16.60
N LEU A 126 4.69 -2.72 16.31
CA LEU A 126 5.28 -1.40 16.04
C LEU A 126 4.71 -0.74 14.78
N LEU A 127 4.48 -1.54 13.73
CA LEU A 127 3.91 -1.04 12.48
C LEU A 127 2.47 -0.52 12.64
N PHE A 128 1.70 -1.05 13.59
CA PHE A 128 0.37 -0.54 13.93
C PHE A 128 0.40 0.56 14.98
N ARG A 129 1.39 0.57 15.86
CA ARG A 129 1.46 1.51 16.98
C ARG A 129 1.91 2.90 16.57
N PHE A 130 2.90 3.00 15.69
CA PHE A 130 3.49 4.27 15.26
C PHE A 130 2.78 4.86 14.04
N THR A 131 1.45 4.92 14.11
CA THR A 131 0.63 5.54 13.07
C THR A 131 -0.03 6.80 13.59
N GLY A 132 -0.42 7.70 12.70
CA GLY A 132 -1.14 8.91 13.08
C GLY A 132 -2.49 8.61 13.75
N LEU A 133 -3.14 7.51 13.33
CA LEU A 133 -4.42 7.08 13.87
C LEU A 133 -4.30 6.52 15.30
N SER A 134 -3.30 5.70 15.55
CA SER A 134 -3.11 5.08 16.87
C SER A 134 -2.67 6.05 17.96
N GLY A 135 -2.21 7.25 17.58
CA GLY A 135 -1.57 8.20 18.50
C GLY A 135 -0.23 7.70 19.08
N GLY A 136 0.23 6.51 18.66
CA GLY A 136 1.40 5.84 19.19
C GLY A 136 2.71 6.58 18.93
N ILE A 137 2.77 7.42 17.92
CA ILE A 137 3.94 8.29 17.66
C ILE A 137 4.11 9.30 18.81
N VAL A 138 3.03 9.65 19.48
CA VAL A 138 3.02 10.60 20.62
C VAL A 138 2.90 9.84 21.92
N GLY A 139 2.09 8.78 21.97
CA GLY A 139 1.65 8.12 23.20
C GLY A 139 2.74 7.34 23.95
N GLU A 140 3.76 6.83 23.27
CA GLU A 140 4.85 6.11 23.96
C GLU A 140 5.85 7.02 24.68
N LEU A 141 5.90 8.27 24.27
CA LEU A 141 6.76 9.29 24.89
C LEU A 141 5.97 10.18 25.85
N ALA A 142 4.65 9.97 25.95
CA ALA A 142 3.79 10.70 26.85
C ALA A 142 3.62 9.94 28.19
N PRO A 143 3.56 10.65 29.33
CA PRO A 143 3.20 10.03 30.60
C PRO A 143 1.78 9.44 30.55
N ASP A 144 1.56 8.35 31.25
CA ASP A 144 0.27 7.67 31.34
C ASP A 144 -0.59 8.32 32.44
N PRO A 145 -1.83 8.79 32.23
CA PRO A 145 -2.52 8.77 30.94
C PRO A 145 -1.97 9.84 29.96
N PRO A 146 -1.93 9.56 28.66
CA PRO A 146 -1.44 10.52 27.70
C PRO A 146 -2.27 11.79 27.74
N ALA A 147 -1.63 12.93 27.89
CA ALA A 147 -2.24 14.21 27.57
C ALA A 147 -2.79 14.12 26.13
N ALA A 148 -3.92 14.78 25.86
CA ALA A 148 -4.58 14.73 24.57
C ALA A 148 -3.56 14.75 23.41
N PRO A 149 -3.63 13.82 22.45
CA PRO A 149 -2.58 13.63 21.46
C PRO A 149 -2.36 14.92 20.69
N THR A 150 -1.16 15.47 20.79
CA THR A 150 -0.75 16.54 19.89
C THR A 150 -0.64 15.89 18.51
N PRO A 151 -1.35 16.39 17.49
CA PRO A 151 -1.31 15.75 16.19
C PRO A 151 0.14 15.76 15.66
N VAL A 152 0.73 14.60 15.49
CA VAL A 152 2.03 14.46 14.86
C VAL A 152 1.85 14.73 13.38
N ARG A 153 2.38 15.87 12.94
CA ARG A 153 2.24 16.32 11.55
C ARG A 153 3.19 15.63 10.58
N ALA A 154 4.22 14.97 11.09
CA ALA A 154 5.20 14.26 10.27
C ALA A 154 5.85 13.11 11.05
N LEU A 155 6.07 11.99 10.39
CA LEU A 155 6.88 10.90 10.92
C LEU A 155 8.36 11.33 10.97
N PRO A 156 9.08 10.98 12.03
CA PRO A 156 10.54 11.10 12.05
C PRO A 156 11.17 10.33 10.87
N SER A 157 12.29 10.82 10.36
CA SER A 157 12.95 10.23 9.20
C SER A 157 13.38 8.77 9.39
N ASN A 158 13.61 8.35 10.63
CA ASN A 158 13.95 6.97 10.96
C ASN A 158 12.77 5.98 10.81
N TRP A 159 11.53 6.46 10.63
CA TRP A 159 10.33 5.63 10.34
C TRP A 159 9.99 5.55 8.86
N ILE A 160 10.76 6.19 7.99
CA ILE A 160 10.57 6.08 6.55
C ILE A 160 10.96 4.68 6.09
N ILE A 161 10.07 4.07 5.31
CA ILE A 161 10.29 2.74 4.71
C ILE A 161 11.44 2.80 3.68
N ASP A 162 12.32 1.82 3.71
CA ASP A 162 13.32 1.61 2.66
C ASP A 162 12.81 0.59 1.65
N TRP A 163 12.22 1.08 0.57
CA TRP A 163 11.60 0.26 -0.48
C TRP A 163 12.56 -0.78 -1.09
N ARG A 164 13.87 -0.53 -1.06
CA ARG A 164 14.86 -1.49 -1.57
C ARG A 164 14.92 -2.79 -0.77
N ARG A 165 14.31 -2.83 0.40
CA ARG A 165 14.25 -4.02 1.26
C ARG A 165 13.04 -4.92 0.99
N PHE A 166 12.17 -4.52 0.07
CA PHE A 166 10.96 -5.24 -0.32
C PHE A 166 11.10 -5.95 -1.68
N HIS A 167 12.31 -6.05 -2.20
CA HIS A 167 12.61 -6.75 -3.47
C HIS A 167 13.30 -8.08 -3.22
#